data_494ff26afb85a599a366b1b4a45ad430
#
_entry.id   494ff26afb85a599a366b1b4a45ad430
#
_cell.length_a   1.000
_cell.length_b   1.000
_cell.length_c   1.000
_cell.angle_alpha   90.00
_cell.angle_beta   90.00
_cell.angle_gamma   90.00
#
_symmetry.space_group_name_H-M   'P 1'
#
loop_
_entity.id
_entity.type
_entity.pdbx_description
1 polymer ?
#
loop_
_entity_poly.entity_id
_entity_poly.type
_entity_poly.pdbx_seq_one_letter_code
_entity_poly.pdbx_strand_id
1 'polypeptide(L)'
;VRKLTFVDWVFALVAVVIVVAGSVMMFGRSTPPTQHQNMGPVVPASHSDGLSEAESGYRFERVVMPANRGTGVPVAFRILGADGKPVTRFLDNQTKQMHFFVVRDDMHVFRHVHPVLDGDTWDTSVDLPDGGAYRMFAEFIPLDTKDPLHPVVLGVPFSLAGDTELVPVPQPEAQSRTGTGYSVTRVDEPATLGVMSERKLRFAIRTPDGVPVEGLEPHLGANGHMTGFHTMLLSATHLHPVEPLGAPLINGELTFRAVFADRGEYRLFLEFSHHGRLHTAAFTVAVE
;
A
#
# COMPACT_ATOMS: atom_id res chain seq x y z
N VAL A 1 -51.19 67.33 25.67
CA VAL A 1 -50.81 66.03 25.04
C VAL A 1 -50.01 66.36 23.78
N ARG A 2 -48.71 66.11 23.79
CA ARG A 2 -47.79 66.41 22.68
C ARG A 2 -48.04 65.39 21.60
N LYS A 3 -48.48 65.86 20.42
CA LYS A 3 -48.62 64.98 19.25
C LYS A 3 -47.23 64.56 18.75
N LEU A 4 -47.01 63.27 18.65
CA LEU A 4 -45.76 62.68 18.08
C LEU A 4 -45.62 63.15 16.63
N THR A 5 -44.44 63.56 16.26
CA THR A 5 -44.13 64.00 14.90
C THR A 5 -43.80 62.80 14.01
N PHE A 6 -43.82 62.98 12.72
CA PHE A 6 -43.42 61.94 11.74
C PHE A 6 -42.02 61.41 12.02
N VAL A 7 -41.14 62.29 12.49
CA VAL A 7 -39.73 61.90 12.88
C VAL A 7 -39.74 60.97 14.09
N ASP A 8 -40.59 61.23 15.10
CA ASP A 8 -40.70 60.37 16.29
C ASP A 8 -41.17 58.94 15.91
N TRP A 9 -42.06 58.80 14.90
CA TRP A 9 -42.49 57.51 14.37
C TRP A 9 -41.40 56.79 13.63
N VAL A 10 -40.59 57.51 12.83
CA VAL A 10 -39.45 56.91 12.13
C VAL A 10 -38.42 56.35 13.11
N PHE A 11 -38.07 57.09 14.17
CA PHE A 11 -37.16 56.60 15.21
C PHE A 11 -37.73 55.38 15.95
N ALA A 12 -39.02 55.38 16.26
CA ALA A 12 -39.66 54.24 16.90
C ALA A 12 -39.63 52.98 15.98
N LEU A 13 -39.83 53.13 14.68
CA LEU A 13 -39.81 52.03 13.73
C LEU A 13 -38.41 51.49 13.50
N VAL A 14 -37.39 52.35 13.45
CA VAL A 14 -35.98 51.96 13.38
C VAL A 14 -35.55 51.25 14.64
N ALA A 15 -35.94 51.69 15.82
CA ALA A 15 -35.62 51.01 17.08
C ALA A 15 -36.25 49.61 17.14
N VAL A 16 -37.50 49.44 16.70
CA VAL A 16 -38.15 48.11 16.64
C VAL A 16 -37.43 47.17 15.65
N VAL A 17 -37.04 47.69 14.46
CA VAL A 17 -36.30 46.89 13.49
C VAL A 17 -34.93 46.43 14.06
N ILE A 18 -34.22 47.32 14.76
CA ILE A 18 -32.93 46.96 15.37
C ILE A 18 -33.11 45.92 16.49
N VAL A 19 -34.16 46.03 17.31
CA VAL A 19 -34.44 45.05 18.38
C VAL A 19 -34.86 43.72 17.79
N VAL A 20 -35.67 43.68 16.75
CA VAL A 20 -36.06 42.43 16.04
C VAL A 20 -34.87 41.80 15.34
N ALA A 21 -34.05 42.60 14.65
CA ALA A 21 -32.84 42.10 13.97
C ALA A 21 -31.80 41.59 14.99
N GLY A 22 -31.63 42.29 16.11
CA GLY A 22 -30.75 41.86 17.24
C GLY A 22 -31.25 40.58 17.90
N SER A 23 -32.54 40.42 18.08
CA SER A 23 -33.15 39.20 18.64
C SER A 23 -33.01 38.02 17.69
N VAL A 24 -33.19 38.21 16.41
CA VAL A 24 -32.97 37.15 15.40
C VAL A 24 -31.50 36.76 15.34
N MET A 25 -30.55 37.69 15.49
CA MET A 25 -29.13 37.36 15.57
C MET A 25 -28.71 36.68 16.89
N MET A 26 -29.40 36.95 18.02
CA MET A 26 -29.10 36.28 19.30
C MET A 26 -29.76 34.91 19.45
N PHE A 27 -30.92 34.68 18.83
CA PHE A 27 -31.62 33.39 18.88
C PHE A 27 -31.36 32.52 17.65
N GLY A 28 -30.75 33.05 16.61
CA GLY A 28 -30.39 32.31 15.39
C GLY A 28 -29.04 31.58 15.43
N ARG A 29 -28.28 31.70 16.54
CA ARG A 29 -27.14 30.81 16.81
C ARG A 29 -27.59 29.64 17.67
N SER A 30 -28.47 28.80 17.13
CA SER A 30 -28.46 27.41 17.50
C SER A 30 -27.14 26.87 16.96
N THR A 31 -26.17 26.72 17.86
CA THR A 31 -25.10 25.73 17.64
C THR A 31 -25.82 24.46 17.19
N PRO A 32 -25.49 23.90 16.01
CA PRO A 32 -25.99 22.58 15.72
C PRO A 32 -25.61 21.71 16.92
N PRO A 33 -26.49 20.83 17.41
CA PRO A 33 -26.10 19.89 18.43
C PRO A 33 -24.84 19.23 17.88
N THR A 34 -23.77 19.28 18.65
CA THR A 34 -22.62 18.43 18.43
C THR A 34 -23.22 17.05 18.44
N GLN A 35 -23.54 16.51 17.28
CA GLN A 35 -23.71 15.09 17.14
C GLN A 35 -22.35 14.57 17.59
N HIS A 36 -22.28 14.13 18.84
CA HIS A 36 -21.44 13.02 19.18
C HIS A 36 -21.96 11.91 18.26
N GLN A 37 -21.42 11.89 17.03
CA GLN A 37 -21.42 10.65 16.28
C GLN A 37 -20.82 9.70 17.29
N ASN A 38 -21.65 8.81 17.82
CA ASN A 38 -21.18 7.55 18.31
C ASN A 38 -20.41 6.98 17.14
N MET A 39 -19.12 7.29 17.08
CA MET A 39 -18.18 6.48 16.34
C MET A 39 -18.30 5.17 17.07
N GLY A 40 -19.11 4.28 16.52
CA GLY A 40 -19.02 2.87 16.83
C GLY A 40 -17.53 2.53 16.81
N PRO A 41 -17.10 1.45 17.49
CA PRO A 41 -15.69 1.10 17.50
C PRO A 41 -15.19 1.27 16.07
N VAL A 42 -14.16 2.11 15.89
CA VAL A 42 -13.47 2.23 14.62
C VAL A 42 -12.93 0.83 14.42
N VAL A 43 -13.69 0.02 13.67
CA VAL A 43 -13.17 -1.24 13.14
C VAL A 43 -12.06 -0.74 12.24
N PRO A 44 -10.80 -1.04 12.54
CA PRO A 44 -9.70 -0.72 11.62
C PRO A 44 -10.16 -1.27 10.28
N ALA A 45 -10.13 -0.46 9.22
CA ALA A 45 -10.35 -0.98 7.88
C ALA A 45 -9.46 -2.21 7.79
N SER A 46 -10.05 -3.39 7.57
CA SER A 46 -9.28 -4.62 7.49
C SER A 46 -8.32 -4.41 6.34
N HIS A 47 -7.03 -4.19 6.67
CA HIS A 47 -6.02 -4.15 5.64
C HIS A 47 -6.00 -5.53 5.03
N SER A 48 -6.31 -5.58 3.74
CA SER A 48 -6.20 -6.80 2.97
C SER A 48 -4.73 -7.22 2.98
N ASP A 49 -4.43 -8.33 3.63
CA ASP A 49 -3.06 -8.74 3.95
C ASP A 49 -2.59 -9.97 3.17
N GLY A 50 -3.47 -10.54 2.35
CA GLY A 50 -3.16 -11.72 1.55
C GLY A 50 -3.05 -13.03 2.34
N LEU A 51 -3.56 -13.10 3.55
CA LEU A 51 -3.63 -14.38 4.29
C LEU A 51 -4.77 -15.28 3.81
N SER A 52 -5.76 -14.72 3.12
CA SER A 52 -6.93 -15.42 2.60
C SER A 52 -6.97 -15.48 1.08
N GLU A 53 -7.50 -16.58 0.54
CA GLU A 53 -7.82 -16.73 -0.89
C GLU A 53 -9.11 -15.99 -1.28
N ALA A 54 -9.87 -15.52 -0.29
CA ALA A 54 -11.12 -14.80 -0.49
C ALA A 54 -11.27 -13.68 0.53
N GLU A 55 -11.48 -12.46 0.07
CA GLU A 55 -11.63 -11.28 0.90
C GLU A 55 -12.44 -10.20 0.19
N SER A 56 -13.15 -9.37 0.94
CA SER A 56 -13.90 -8.21 0.43
C SER A 56 -14.89 -8.54 -0.70
N GLY A 57 -15.39 -9.79 -0.73
CA GLY A 57 -16.31 -10.29 -1.78
C GLY A 57 -15.60 -10.78 -3.04
N TYR A 58 -14.29 -10.82 -3.06
CA TYR A 58 -13.49 -11.36 -4.16
C TYR A 58 -12.85 -12.68 -3.76
N ARG A 59 -12.57 -13.56 -4.75
CA ARG A 59 -11.94 -14.86 -4.54
C ARG A 59 -10.95 -15.14 -5.67
N PHE A 60 -9.78 -15.65 -5.30
CA PHE A 60 -8.80 -16.17 -6.24
C PHE A 60 -9.23 -17.55 -6.75
N GLU A 61 -9.36 -17.71 -8.05
CA GLU A 61 -9.62 -18.98 -8.71
C GLU A 61 -8.36 -19.45 -9.44
N ARG A 62 -7.90 -20.64 -9.09
CA ARG A 62 -6.70 -21.25 -9.68
C ARG A 62 -7.02 -21.85 -11.04
N VAL A 63 -6.30 -21.43 -12.08
CA VAL A 63 -6.43 -21.98 -13.45
C VAL A 63 -5.20 -22.81 -13.81
N VAL A 64 -4.00 -22.21 -13.70
CA VAL A 64 -2.72 -22.92 -13.85
C VAL A 64 -1.86 -22.59 -12.64
N MET A 65 -1.46 -23.62 -11.91
CA MET A 65 -0.60 -23.49 -10.73
C MET A 65 0.78 -24.07 -11.00
N PRO A 66 1.84 -23.50 -10.41
CA PRO A 66 3.17 -24.06 -10.49
C PRO A 66 3.19 -25.52 -10.01
N ALA A 67 3.60 -26.42 -10.88
CA ALA A 67 3.75 -27.84 -10.55
C ALA A 67 5.21 -28.22 -10.30
N ASN A 68 6.15 -27.48 -10.86
CA ASN A 68 7.57 -27.72 -10.77
C ASN A 68 8.35 -26.42 -10.59
N ARG A 69 9.54 -26.49 -10.03
CA ARG A 69 10.51 -25.39 -10.03
C ARG A 69 11.10 -25.18 -11.42
N GLY A 70 11.56 -23.99 -11.70
CA GLY A 70 12.19 -23.63 -12.98
C GLY A 70 12.15 -22.15 -13.28
N THR A 71 12.64 -21.80 -14.47
CA THR A 71 12.52 -20.46 -15.03
C THR A 71 11.27 -20.36 -15.89
N GLY A 72 10.56 -19.22 -15.83
CA GLY A 72 9.37 -18.99 -16.65
C GLY A 72 8.22 -19.96 -16.35
N VAL A 73 8.05 -20.38 -15.10
CA VAL A 73 6.97 -21.30 -14.69
C VAL A 73 5.63 -20.59 -14.86
N PRO A 74 4.68 -21.16 -15.65
CA PRO A 74 3.42 -20.50 -15.93
C PRO A 74 2.49 -20.46 -14.70
N VAL A 75 1.77 -19.36 -14.58
CA VAL A 75 0.71 -19.15 -13.58
C VAL A 75 -0.47 -18.50 -14.28
N ALA A 76 -1.67 -19.07 -14.10
CA ALA A 76 -2.90 -18.45 -14.56
C ALA A 76 -4.00 -18.53 -13.49
N PHE A 77 -4.78 -17.46 -13.36
CA PHE A 77 -5.82 -17.37 -12.36
C PHE A 77 -6.93 -16.41 -12.79
N ARG A 78 -8.07 -16.48 -12.09
CA ARG A 78 -9.15 -15.51 -12.20
C ARG A 78 -9.43 -14.88 -10.85
N ILE A 79 -9.93 -13.67 -10.88
CA ILE A 79 -10.55 -13.04 -9.72
C ILE A 79 -12.06 -13.15 -9.89
N LEU A 80 -12.71 -13.85 -8.99
CA LEU A 80 -14.17 -13.98 -8.99
C LEU A 80 -14.78 -12.98 -8.03
N GLY A 81 -15.88 -12.35 -8.44
CA GLY A 81 -16.68 -11.49 -7.59
C GLY A 81 -17.63 -12.29 -6.67
N ALA A 82 -18.42 -11.60 -5.84
CA ALA A 82 -19.35 -12.20 -4.92
C ALA A 82 -20.47 -13.02 -5.61
N ASP A 83 -20.75 -12.73 -6.88
CA ASP A 83 -21.69 -13.48 -7.72
C ASP A 83 -21.07 -14.74 -8.37
N GLY A 84 -19.80 -15.00 -8.09
CA GLY A 84 -19.05 -16.13 -8.63
C GLY A 84 -18.57 -15.94 -10.08
N LYS A 85 -18.77 -14.77 -10.67
CA LYS A 85 -18.31 -14.48 -12.02
C LYS A 85 -16.93 -13.84 -12.03
N PRO A 86 -16.15 -14.03 -13.10
CA PRO A 86 -14.88 -13.35 -13.27
C PRO A 86 -15.03 -11.83 -13.31
N VAL A 87 -14.19 -11.15 -12.54
CA VAL A 87 -14.02 -9.70 -12.59
C VAL A 87 -12.96 -9.39 -13.65
N THR A 88 -13.29 -8.50 -14.58
CA THR A 88 -12.42 -8.13 -15.70
C THR A 88 -12.13 -6.62 -15.79
N ARG A 89 -12.60 -5.85 -14.80
CA ARG A 89 -12.45 -4.39 -14.78
C ARG A 89 -11.80 -3.95 -13.48
N PHE A 90 -10.64 -3.34 -13.62
CA PHE A 90 -9.79 -2.91 -12.51
C PHE A 90 -9.32 -1.47 -12.74
N LEU A 91 -9.03 -0.76 -11.67
CA LEU A 91 -8.29 0.49 -11.72
C LEU A 91 -6.80 0.22 -11.81
N ASP A 92 -6.08 1.14 -12.43
CA ASP A 92 -4.62 1.10 -12.40
C ASP A 92 -4.12 1.51 -11.00
N ASN A 93 -3.27 0.69 -10.42
CA ASN A 93 -2.45 1.00 -9.27
C ASN A 93 -0.99 1.10 -9.75
N GLN A 94 -0.37 2.27 -9.65
CA GLN A 94 1.00 2.48 -10.14
C GLN A 94 1.20 1.96 -11.58
N THR A 95 0.29 2.35 -12.49
CA THR A 95 0.26 1.99 -13.93
C THR A 95 -0.03 0.53 -14.27
N LYS A 96 -0.38 -0.30 -13.29
CA LYS A 96 -0.75 -1.70 -13.50
C LYS A 96 -2.06 -2.02 -12.81
N GLN A 97 -2.87 -2.86 -13.47
CA GLN A 97 -4.15 -3.31 -12.92
C GLN A 97 -3.98 -4.45 -11.91
N MET A 98 -2.85 -5.16 -11.99
CA MET A 98 -2.54 -6.30 -11.14
C MET A 98 -1.06 -6.28 -10.75
N HIS A 99 -0.77 -6.29 -9.45
CA HIS A 99 0.53 -6.63 -8.91
C HIS A 99 0.48 -8.06 -8.40
N PHE A 100 1.47 -8.84 -8.78
CA PHE A 100 1.51 -10.25 -8.39
C PHE A 100 2.86 -10.57 -7.77
N PHE A 101 2.82 -11.01 -6.53
CA PHE A 101 4.03 -11.35 -5.78
C PHE A 101 4.08 -12.85 -5.53
N VAL A 102 5.27 -13.40 -5.52
CA VAL A 102 5.52 -14.76 -5.06
C VAL A 102 6.68 -14.74 -4.07
N VAL A 103 6.45 -15.29 -2.89
CA VAL A 103 7.40 -15.34 -1.81
C VAL A 103 7.53 -16.77 -1.30
N ARG A 104 8.77 -17.25 -1.07
CA ARG A 104 9.03 -18.47 -0.32
C ARG A 104 8.97 -18.19 1.19
N ASP A 105 8.54 -19.14 1.98
CA ASP A 105 8.30 -18.96 3.42
C ASP A 105 9.51 -18.41 4.19
N ASP A 106 10.73 -18.66 3.72
CA ASP A 106 11.96 -18.12 4.30
C ASP A 106 12.36 -16.75 3.76
N MET A 107 11.53 -16.10 2.92
CA MET A 107 11.78 -14.80 2.31
C MET A 107 13.02 -14.73 1.39
N HIS A 108 13.68 -15.86 1.10
CA HIS A 108 14.84 -15.89 0.23
C HIS A 108 14.48 -15.73 -1.25
N VAL A 109 13.33 -16.27 -1.65
CA VAL A 109 12.79 -16.09 -3.00
C VAL A 109 11.66 -15.08 -2.96
N PHE A 110 11.84 -13.98 -3.66
CA PHE A 110 10.82 -12.95 -3.90
C PHE A 110 10.71 -12.69 -5.41
N ARG A 111 9.50 -12.64 -5.92
CA ARG A 111 9.20 -12.24 -7.32
C ARG A 111 8.06 -11.25 -7.30
N HIS A 112 8.21 -10.20 -8.10
CA HIS A 112 7.19 -9.20 -8.36
C HIS A 112 7.00 -9.13 -9.88
N VAL A 113 5.82 -9.50 -10.34
CA VAL A 113 5.46 -9.53 -11.77
C VAL A 113 4.09 -8.92 -11.99
N HIS A 114 3.76 -8.59 -13.23
CA HIS A 114 2.49 -8.00 -13.62
C HIS A 114 1.81 -8.89 -14.63
N PRO A 115 0.83 -9.70 -14.20
CA PRO A 115 0.02 -10.53 -15.09
C PRO A 115 -0.70 -9.71 -16.14
N VAL A 116 -0.96 -10.34 -17.27
CA VAL A 116 -1.76 -9.76 -18.36
C VAL A 116 -3.14 -10.41 -18.32
N LEU A 117 -4.19 -9.60 -18.40
CA LEU A 117 -5.56 -10.10 -18.50
C LEU A 117 -5.87 -10.46 -19.95
N ASP A 118 -6.13 -11.74 -20.20
CA ASP A 118 -6.64 -12.25 -21.48
C ASP A 118 -8.06 -12.82 -21.28
N GLY A 119 -9.03 -12.13 -21.84
CA GLY A 119 -10.44 -12.43 -21.61
C GLY A 119 -10.83 -12.26 -20.14
N ASP A 120 -10.94 -13.35 -19.40
CA ASP A 120 -11.29 -13.38 -17.98
C ASP A 120 -10.17 -13.94 -17.08
N THR A 121 -9.03 -14.25 -17.67
CA THR A 121 -7.92 -14.96 -17.02
C THR A 121 -6.68 -14.09 -16.99
N TRP A 122 -6.05 -14.01 -15.85
CA TRP A 122 -4.74 -13.38 -15.65
C TRP A 122 -3.64 -14.40 -15.91
N ASP A 123 -2.73 -14.08 -16.81
CA ASP A 123 -1.61 -14.93 -17.21
C ASP A 123 -0.27 -14.27 -16.90
N THR A 124 0.67 -15.06 -16.36
CA THR A 124 2.04 -14.64 -16.10
C THR A 124 2.98 -15.84 -16.04
N SER A 125 4.26 -15.56 -15.87
CA SER A 125 5.28 -16.57 -15.55
C SER A 125 6.21 -16.06 -14.46
N VAL A 126 6.72 -16.98 -13.65
CA VAL A 126 7.62 -16.67 -12.52
C VAL A 126 8.81 -17.63 -12.47
N ASP A 127 9.95 -17.15 -11.99
CA ASP A 127 11.13 -17.97 -11.75
C ASP A 127 11.10 -18.52 -10.33
N LEU A 128 11.02 -19.82 -10.18
CA LEU A 128 10.95 -20.56 -8.94
C LEU A 128 12.15 -21.51 -8.85
N PRO A 129 13.31 -21.04 -8.33
CA PRO A 129 14.56 -21.80 -8.42
C PRO A 129 14.58 -23.03 -7.53
N ASP A 130 13.88 -22.99 -6.39
CA ASP A 130 13.98 -23.97 -5.33
C ASP A 130 12.65 -24.66 -5.03
N GLY A 131 12.70 -25.83 -4.39
CA GLY A 131 11.55 -26.44 -3.76
C GLY A 131 11.13 -25.66 -2.50
N GLY A 132 10.06 -26.10 -1.83
CA GLY A 132 9.61 -25.55 -0.56
C GLY A 132 8.20 -25.01 -0.59
N ALA A 133 7.80 -24.38 0.49
CA ALA A 133 6.52 -23.72 0.66
C ALA A 133 6.60 -22.27 0.18
N TYR A 134 5.59 -21.86 -0.54
CA TYR A 134 5.46 -20.54 -1.15
C TYR A 134 4.07 -19.97 -0.90
N ARG A 135 3.96 -18.66 -0.99
CA ARG A 135 2.68 -17.97 -1.13
C ARG A 135 2.74 -17.01 -2.31
N MET A 136 1.70 -17.00 -3.11
CA MET A 136 1.47 -15.98 -4.14
C MET A 136 0.40 -15.01 -3.67
N PHE A 137 0.52 -13.76 -4.11
CA PHE A 137 -0.38 -12.68 -3.76
C PHE A 137 -0.84 -11.98 -5.03
N ALA A 138 -2.14 -11.76 -5.16
CA ALA A 138 -2.73 -10.92 -6.18
C ALA A 138 -3.25 -9.64 -5.53
N GLU A 139 -2.65 -8.50 -5.87
CA GLU A 139 -3.05 -7.18 -5.39
C GLU A 139 -3.69 -6.39 -6.53
N PHE A 140 -4.89 -5.88 -6.32
CA PHE A 140 -5.67 -5.19 -7.33
C PHE A 140 -6.68 -4.22 -6.72
N ILE A 141 -7.16 -3.26 -7.52
CA ILE A 141 -8.22 -2.34 -7.16
C ILE A 141 -9.40 -2.59 -8.10
N PRO A 142 -10.52 -3.16 -7.63
CA PRO A 142 -11.70 -3.36 -8.45
C PRO A 142 -12.26 -2.02 -8.93
N LEU A 143 -12.74 -1.94 -10.19
CA LEU A 143 -13.26 -0.69 -10.74
C LEU A 143 -14.45 -0.13 -9.94
N ASP A 144 -15.29 -1.02 -9.40
CA ASP A 144 -16.51 -0.64 -8.68
C ASP A 144 -16.30 -0.56 -7.15
N THR A 145 -15.04 -0.48 -6.70
CA THR A 145 -14.73 -0.35 -5.27
C THR A 145 -15.19 1.00 -4.72
N LYS A 146 -15.62 1.00 -3.44
CA LYS A 146 -15.91 2.22 -2.68
C LYS A 146 -14.66 2.82 -2.04
N ASP A 147 -13.56 2.06 -2.01
CA ASP A 147 -12.31 2.44 -1.38
C ASP A 147 -11.12 2.18 -2.34
N PRO A 148 -10.86 3.10 -3.28
CA PRO A 148 -9.78 2.94 -4.25
C PRO A 148 -8.37 3.17 -3.65
N LEU A 149 -8.28 3.61 -2.40
CA LEU A 149 -7.01 3.83 -1.72
C LEU A 149 -6.47 2.57 -1.03
N HIS A 150 -7.31 1.56 -0.85
CA HIS A 150 -6.93 0.30 -0.23
C HIS A 150 -7.15 -0.85 -1.22
N PRO A 151 -6.08 -1.33 -1.86
CA PRO A 151 -6.13 -2.50 -2.74
C PRO A 151 -6.64 -3.74 -2.01
N VAL A 152 -7.28 -4.63 -2.74
CA VAL A 152 -7.57 -5.99 -2.27
C VAL A 152 -6.34 -6.85 -2.52
N VAL A 153 -5.89 -7.60 -1.51
CA VAL A 153 -4.78 -8.54 -1.60
C VAL A 153 -5.28 -9.94 -1.28
N LEU A 154 -5.28 -10.82 -2.25
CA LEU A 154 -5.65 -12.24 -2.06
C LEU A 154 -4.38 -13.10 -2.06
N GLY A 155 -4.25 -14.01 -1.12
CA GLY A 155 -3.05 -14.84 -0.99
C GLY A 155 -3.35 -16.33 -1.08
N VAL A 156 -2.54 -17.04 -1.88
CA VAL A 156 -2.71 -18.47 -2.18
C VAL A 156 -1.43 -19.22 -1.84
N PRO A 157 -1.45 -20.12 -0.85
CA PRO A 157 -0.31 -20.97 -0.55
C PRO A 157 -0.18 -22.10 -1.59
N PHE A 158 1.07 -22.48 -1.88
CA PHE A 158 1.40 -23.65 -2.68
C PHE A 158 2.76 -24.20 -2.27
N SER A 159 3.09 -25.42 -2.73
CA SER A 159 4.38 -26.05 -2.43
C SER A 159 4.96 -26.67 -3.69
N LEU A 160 6.26 -26.62 -3.82
CA LEU A 160 7.02 -27.24 -4.89
C LEU A 160 7.91 -28.35 -4.33
N ALA A 161 7.91 -29.50 -4.99
CA ALA A 161 8.82 -30.59 -4.67
C ALA A 161 10.26 -30.23 -5.08
N GLY A 162 11.22 -30.72 -4.35
CA GLY A 162 12.65 -30.58 -4.65
C GLY A 162 13.47 -30.29 -3.39
N ASP A 163 14.77 -30.29 -3.56
CA ASP A 163 15.68 -29.93 -2.48
C ASP A 163 15.47 -28.46 -2.11
N THR A 164 15.40 -28.23 -0.80
CA THR A 164 15.20 -26.90 -0.24
C THR A 164 16.27 -26.68 0.83
N GLU A 165 17.17 -25.76 0.56
CA GLU A 165 17.97 -25.18 1.62
C GLU A 165 17.23 -23.97 2.18
N LEU A 166 16.76 -24.07 3.43
CA LEU A 166 16.12 -22.95 4.11
C LEU A 166 17.19 -21.94 4.51
N VAL A 167 17.02 -20.71 4.05
CA VAL A 167 17.91 -19.59 4.39
C VAL A 167 17.26 -18.82 5.54
N PRO A 168 17.93 -18.70 6.71
CA PRO A 168 17.40 -17.91 7.80
C PRO A 168 17.15 -16.45 7.37
N VAL A 169 16.03 -15.90 7.77
CA VAL A 169 15.78 -14.46 7.57
C VAL A 169 16.87 -13.67 8.28
N PRO A 170 17.58 -12.76 7.58
CA PRO A 170 18.61 -11.94 8.21
C PRO A 170 18.02 -11.10 9.35
N GLN A 171 18.82 -10.89 10.38
CA GLN A 171 18.45 -10.01 11.49
C GLN A 171 18.18 -8.57 10.98
N PRO A 172 17.41 -7.76 11.73
CA PRO A 172 17.17 -6.36 11.37
C PRO A 172 18.47 -5.59 11.17
N GLU A 173 18.66 -5.08 9.97
CA GLU A 173 19.85 -4.32 9.57
C GLU A 173 19.45 -3.05 8.83
N ALA A 174 20.17 -1.96 9.09
CA ALA A 174 19.93 -0.68 8.41
C ALA A 174 20.50 -0.67 6.98
N GLN A 175 21.37 -1.60 6.60
CA GLN A 175 22.05 -1.60 5.31
C GLN A 175 21.79 -2.91 4.55
N SER A 176 21.57 -2.76 3.24
CA SER A 176 21.44 -3.87 2.30
C SER A 176 22.27 -3.60 1.05
N ARG A 177 22.63 -4.66 0.33
CA ARG A 177 23.27 -4.58 -0.99
C ARG A 177 22.43 -5.33 -2.01
N THR A 178 22.26 -4.70 -3.19
CA THR A 178 21.66 -5.41 -4.32
C THR A 178 22.65 -6.40 -4.93
N GLY A 179 22.16 -7.40 -5.65
CA GLY A 179 23.00 -8.32 -6.43
C GLY A 179 23.85 -7.65 -7.50
N THR A 180 23.59 -6.37 -7.80
CA THR A 180 24.31 -5.52 -8.77
C THR A 180 25.29 -4.57 -8.10
N GLY A 181 25.48 -4.66 -6.78
CA GLY A 181 26.49 -3.92 -6.01
C GLY A 181 26.03 -2.57 -5.46
N TYR A 182 24.79 -2.11 -5.71
CA TYR A 182 24.28 -0.91 -5.07
C TYR A 182 24.17 -1.13 -3.56
N SER A 183 24.51 -0.10 -2.78
CA SER A 183 24.23 -0.10 -1.35
C SER A 183 23.00 0.76 -1.05
N VAL A 184 22.12 0.23 -0.22
CA VAL A 184 20.91 0.92 0.22
C VAL A 184 20.93 0.92 1.74
N THR A 185 20.82 2.10 2.34
CA THR A 185 20.86 2.27 3.80
C THR A 185 19.58 2.93 4.26
N ARG A 186 18.90 2.31 5.21
CA ARG A 186 17.78 2.91 5.93
C ARG A 186 18.32 4.03 6.83
N VAL A 187 17.82 5.25 6.66
CA VAL A 187 18.34 6.46 7.33
C VAL A 187 17.32 7.19 8.19
N ASP A 188 16.11 6.60 8.35
CA ASP A 188 15.09 7.14 9.24
C ASP A 188 15.31 6.77 10.70
N GLU A 189 14.78 7.58 11.59
CA GLU A 189 14.71 7.37 13.02
C GLU A 189 13.24 7.40 13.49
N PRO A 190 12.85 6.63 14.50
CA PRO A 190 13.61 5.68 15.32
C PRO A 190 13.83 4.34 14.62
N ALA A 191 14.79 3.56 15.13
CA ALA A 191 15.08 2.21 14.64
C ALA A 191 13.86 1.26 14.77
N THR A 192 13.02 1.46 15.78
CA THR A 192 11.84 0.63 16.07
C THR A 192 10.58 1.26 15.45
N LEU A 193 9.77 0.40 14.81
CA LEU A 193 8.51 0.78 14.18
C LEU A 193 7.34 0.36 15.08
N GLY A 194 6.30 1.20 15.16
CA GLY A 194 5.09 0.88 15.92
C GLY A 194 3.98 0.30 15.03
N VAL A 195 3.18 -0.62 15.59
CA VAL A 195 1.98 -1.15 14.90
C VAL A 195 0.92 -0.08 14.69
N MET A 196 0.14 -0.20 13.62
CA MET A 196 -0.99 0.68 13.26
C MET A 196 -0.66 2.17 13.27
N SER A 197 0.61 2.51 13.10
CA SER A 197 1.11 3.88 13.09
C SER A 197 1.81 4.16 11.75
N GLU A 198 1.32 5.17 11.02
CA GLU A 198 2.00 5.59 9.78
C GLU A 198 3.41 6.07 10.10
N ARG A 199 4.38 5.55 9.37
CA ARG A 199 5.79 5.92 9.46
C ARG A 199 6.33 6.24 8.07
N LYS A 200 7.35 7.09 8.04
CA LYS A 200 8.14 7.35 6.83
C LYS A 200 9.45 6.62 6.96
N LEU A 201 9.65 5.63 6.10
CA LEU A 201 10.92 4.92 5.98
C LEU A 201 11.74 5.58 4.88
N ARG A 202 12.97 5.99 5.18
CA ARG A 202 13.87 6.64 4.23
C ARG A 202 15.06 5.76 3.93
N PHE A 203 15.38 5.63 2.64
CA PHE A 203 16.46 4.78 2.14
C PHE A 203 17.40 5.59 1.26
N ALA A 204 18.66 5.71 1.66
CA ALA A 204 19.69 6.32 0.87
C ALA A 204 20.30 5.26 -0.06
N ILE A 205 20.23 5.52 -1.36
CA ILE A 205 20.72 4.64 -2.43
C ILE A 205 22.03 5.17 -2.97
N ARG A 206 23.05 4.31 -3.05
CA ARG A 206 24.37 4.62 -3.60
C ARG A 206 24.75 3.61 -4.67
N THR A 207 25.42 4.08 -5.70
CA THR A 207 26.03 3.26 -6.74
C THR A 207 27.10 2.31 -6.17
N PRO A 208 27.57 1.30 -6.93
CA PRO A 208 28.69 0.46 -6.53
C PRO A 208 29.96 1.24 -6.12
N ASP A 209 30.17 2.42 -6.72
CA ASP A 209 31.29 3.30 -6.42
C ASP A 209 31.05 4.21 -5.19
N GLY A 210 29.91 4.06 -4.51
CA GLY A 210 29.55 4.80 -3.31
C GLY A 210 28.95 6.20 -3.54
N VAL A 211 28.68 6.58 -4.80
CA VAL A 211 28.10 7.88 -5.14
C VAL A 211 26.59 7.86 -4.88
N PRO A 212 26.00 8.87 -4.25
CA PRO A 212 24.54 8.97 -4.10
C PRO A 212 23.86 8.98 -5.49
N VAL A 213 22.75 8.25 -5.62
CA VAL A 213 21.95 8.25 -6.84
C VAL A 213 21.13 9.54 -6.89
N GLU A 214 21.32 10.36 -7.91
CA GLU A 214 20.65 11.66 -8.05
C GLU A 214 19.22 11.55 -8.60
N GLY A 215 18.94 10.48 -9.34
CA GLY A 215 17.62 10.22 -9.91
C GLY A 215 17.45 8.75 -10.29
N LEU A 216 16.22 8.30 -10.25
CA LEU A 216 15.82 6.95 -10.63
C LEU A 216 14.98 7.01 -11.91
N GLU A 217 15.11 5.99 -12.72
CA GLU A 217 14.25 5.84 -13.89
C GLU A 217 12.85 5.41 -13.44
N PRO A 218 11.81 5.95 -14.08
CA PRO A 218 10.44 5.51 -13.80
C PRO A 218 10.30 4.00 -13.91
N HIS A 219 9.86 3.38 -12.84
CA HIS A 219 9.50 1.97 -12.83
C HIS A 219 8.07 1.84 -12.32
N LEU A 220 7.14 1.35 -13.17
CA LEU A 220 5.72 1.16 -12.83
C LEU A 220 5.03 2.42 -12.26
N GLY A 221 5.33 3.59 -12.84
CA GLY A 221 4.72 4.85 -12.44
C GLY A 221 5.24 5.44 -11.13
N ALA A 222 6.35 4.93 -10.59
CA ALA A 222 7.00 5.46 -9.40
C ALA A 222 8.53 5.47 -9.54
N ASN A 223 9.22 6.16 -8.64
CA ASN A 223 10.70 6.14 -8.56
C ASN A 223 11.21 4.83 -7.94
N GLY A 224 10.34 4.10 -7.27
CA GLY A 224 10.65 2.79 -6.69
C GLY A 224 9.41 2.19 -6.03
N HIS A 225 9.44 0.89 -5.83
CA HIS A 225 8.39 0.12 -5.19
C HIS A 225 8.93 -0.55 -3.94
N MET A 226 8.09 -0.64 -2.92
CA MET A 226 8.43 -1.40 -1.73
C MET A 226 7.27 -2.28 -1.31
N THR A 227 7.54 -3.57 -1.22
CA THR A 227 6.60 -4.57 -0.71
C THR A 227 7.21 -5.21 0.53
N GLY A 228 6.41 -5.44 1.55
CA GLY A 228 6.84 -6.09 2.78
C GLY A 228 5.99 -7.31 3.11
N PHE A 229 6.60 -8.26 3.84
CA PHE A 229 5.91 -9.43 4.32
C PHE A 229 6.31 -9.70 5.77
N HIS A 230 5.33 -9.99 6.62
CA HIS A 230 5.59 -10.44 7.97
C HIS A 230 6.29 -11.82 7.93
N THR A 231 7.43 -11.95 8.57
CA THR A 231 8.30 -13.14 8.40
C THR A 231 7.69 -14.44 8.89
N MET A 232 6.76 -14.38 9.85
CA MET A 232 6.10 -15.57 10.40
C MET A 232 4.68 -15.79 9.83
N LEU A 233 3.92 -14.71 9.63
CA LEU A 233 2.53 -14.81 9.18
C LEU A 233 2.41 -14.86 7.66
N LEU A 234 3.40 -14.35 6.94
CA LEU A 234 3.35 -14.13 5.49
C LEU A 234 2.24 -13.14 5.07
N SER A 235 1.80 -12.29 6.00
CA SER A 235 0.91 -11.17 5.64
C SER A 235 1.68 -10.13 4.85
N ALA A 236 1.08 -9.65 3.77
CA ALA A 236 1.65 -8.59 2.95
C ALA A 236 1.41 -7.20 3.56
N THR A 237 2.33 -6.29 3.37
CA THR A 237 2.15 -4.85 3.66
C THR A 237 2.57 -4.05 2.44
N HIS A 238 1.78 -3.06 2.09
CA HIS A 238 2.04 -2.18 0.96
C HIS A 238 2.62 -0.86 1.45
N LEU A 239 3.71 -0.41 0.79
CA LEU A 239 4.40 0.82 1.13
C LEU A 239 4.36 1.78 -0.07
N HIS A 240 3.85 2.99 0.17
CA HIS A 240 3.66 3.98 -0.88
C HIS A 240 4.85 4.94 -0.99
N PRO A 241 5.40 5.15 -2.19
CA PRO A 241 6.45 6.16 -2.39
C PRO A 241 5.90 7.56 -2.12
N VAL A 242 6.73 8.43 -1.57
CA VAL A 242 6.37 9.81 -1.23
C VAL A 242 6.80 10.79 -2.33
N GLU A 243 7.95 10.55 -2.93
CA GLU A 243 8.50 11.42 -3.95
C GLU A 243 7.68 11.33 -5.25
N PRO A 244 7.35 12.46 -5.88
CA PRO A 244 6.71 12.47 -7.20
C PRO A 244 7.56 11.74 -8.24
N LEU A 245 6.90 11.14 -9.21
CA LEU A 245 7.57 10.46 -10.32
C LEU A 245 8.57 11.39 -11.03
N GLY A 246 9.80 10.91 -11.21
CA GLY A 246 10.87 11.64 -11.86
C GLY A 246 11.47 12.76 -11.04
N ALA A 247 11.07 12.93 -9.77
CA ALA A 247 11.73 13.90 -8.89
C ALA A 247 13.18 13.49 -8.61
N PRO A 248 14.11 14.46 -8.60
CA PRO A 248 15.48 14.19 -8.22
C PRO A 248 15.56 13.77 -6.74
N LEU A 249 16.46 12.84 -6.45
CA LEU A 249 16.70 12.38 -5.10
C LEU A 249 17.71 13.30 -4.38
N ILE A 250 17.35 13.75 -3.19
CA ILE A 250 18.27 14.50 -2.34
C ILE A 250 19.14 13.50 -1.59
N ASN A 251 20.47 13.57 -1.77
CA ASN A 251 21.43 12.63 -1.19
C ASN A 251 21.18 11.16 -1.53
N GLY A 252 20.46 10.87 -2.61
CA GLY A 252 20.07 9.52 -2.99
C GLY A 252 18.91 8.95 -2.14
N GLU A 253 18.16 9.78 -1.42
CA GLU A 253 17.11 9.32 -0.52
C GLU A 253 15.77 9.14 -1.24
N LEU A 254 15.16 7.99 -1.01
CA LEU A 254 13.81 7.63 -1.42
C LEU A 254 12.97 7.29 -0.18
N THR A 255 11.75 7.82 -0.09
CA THR A 255 10.90 7.73 1.10
C THR A 255 9.65 6.93 0.81
N PHE A 256 9.26 6.08 1.75
CA PHE A 256 8.01 5.32 1.70
C PHE A 256 7.17 5.57 2.95
N ARG A 257 5.84 5.67 2.77
CA ARG A 257 4.90 5.59 3.89
C ARG A 257 4.61 4.12 4.16
N ALA A 258 4.68 3.74 5.41
CA ALA A 258 4.45 2.37 5.87
C ALA A 258 3.47 2.37 7.04
N VAL A 259 2.57 1.38 7.04
CA VAL A 259 1.74 1.01 8.19
C VAL A 259 1.88 -0.49 8.37
N PHE A 260 2.26 -0.92 9.56
CA PHE A 260 2.40 -2.33 9.89
C PHE A 260 1.24 -2.76 10.79
N ALA A 261 0.54 -3.82 10.40
CA ALA A 261 -0.65 -4.29 11.12
C ALA A 261 -0.30 -5.04 12.40
N ASP A 262 0.78 -5.81 12.38
CA ASP A 262 1.17 -6.72 13.44
C ASP A 262 2.56 -6.43 13.99
N ARG A 263 2.81 -6.88 15.21
CA ARG A 263 4.15 -6.89 15.82
C ARG A 263 4.97 -8.05 15.26
N GLY A 264 6.26 -7.84 15.16
CA GLY A 264 7.19 -8.86 14.70
C GLY A 264 8.17 -8.34 13.68
N GLU A 265 8.80 -9.24 12.96
CA GLU A 265 9.75 -8.89 11.91
C GLU A 265 9.05 -8.89 10.55
N TYR A 266 9.41 -7.91 9.74
CA TYR A 266 8.98 -7.82 8.34
C TYR A 266 10.20 -7.84 7.42
N ARG A 267 10.10 -8.60 6.33
CA ARG A 267 11.05 -8.56 5.23
C ARG A 267 10.54 -7.61 4.17
N LEU A 268 11.26 -6.51 3.93
CA LEU A 268 10.93 -5.48 2.94
C LEU A 268 11.80 -5.67 1.71
N PHE A 269 11.21 -5.52 0.53
CA PHE A 269 11.88 -5.57 -0.76
C PHE A 269 11.70 -4.22 -1.45
N LEU A 270 12.79 -3.47 -1.59
CA LEU A 270 12.84 -2.23 -2.33
C LEU A 270 13.33 -2.49 -3.75
N GLU A 271 12.49 -2.19 -4.72
CA GLU A 271 12.79 -2.27 -6.15
C GLU A 271 12.91 -0.88 -6.75
N PHE A 272 13.95 -0.63 -7.51
CA PHE A 272 14.20 0.64 -8.22
C PHE A 272 14.93 0.40 -9.55
N SER A 273 14.69 1.27 -10.53
CA SER A 273 15.37 1.23 -11.83
C SER A 273 16.43 2.30 -11.92
N HIS A 274 17.64 1.91 -12.35
CA HIS A 274 18.73 2.82 -12.59
C HIS A 274 19.66 2.24 -13.66
N HIS A 275 20.07 3.06 -14.63
CA HIS A 275 20.89 2.68 -15.79
C HIS A 275 20.25 1.52 -16.61
N GLY A 276 18.93 1.60 -16.85
CA GLY A 276 18.17 0.62 -17.62
C GLY A 276 18.04 -0.75 -16.97
N ARG A 277 18.30 -0.89 -15.67
CA ARG A 277 18.23 -2.16 -14.94
C ARG A 277 17.41 -2.03 -13.65
N LEU A 278 16.64 -3.06 -13.37
CA LEU A 278 15.95 -3.20 -12.10
C LEU A 278 16.91 -3.74 -11.04
N HIS A 279 16.85 -3.13 -9.85
CA HIS A 279 17.63 -3.50 -8.69
C HIS A 279 16.69 -3.78 -7.52
N THR A 280 16.99 -4.81 -6.74
CA THR A 280 16.23 -5.17 -5.54
C THR A 280 17.15 -5.19 -4.33
N ALA A 281 16.79 -4.42 -3.30
CA ALA A 281 17.42 -4.47 -1.99
C ALA A 281 16.42 -4.99 -0.95
N ALA A 282 16.87 -5.85 -0.04
CA ALA A 282 16.00 -6.47 0.94
C ALA A 282 16.44 -6.12 2.36
N PHE A 283 15.47 -5.79 3.22
CA PHE A 283 15.68 -5.38 4.61
C PHE A 283 14.83 -6.20 5.56
N THR A 284 15.32 -6.49 6.75
CA THR A 284 14.50 -6.94 7.86
C THR A 284 14.31 -5.77 8.82
N VAL A 285 13.08 -5.52 9.24
CA VAL A 285 12.73 -4.47 10.20
C VAL A 285 11.91 -5.06 11.34
N ALA A 286 12.14 -4.57 12.56
CA ALA A 286 11.35 -4.96 13.73
C ALA A 286 10.21 -3.95 13.94
N VAL A 287 9.04 -4.48 14.28
CA VAL A 287 7.81 -3.73 14.60
C VAL A 287 7.35 -4.13 16.00
N GLU A 288 7.15 -3.13 16.90
CA GLU A 288 6.79 -3.31 18.30
C GLU A 288 5.42 -2.72 18.66
#